data_6f7aba8ab32a9755ada5016bb6aff920
#
_entry.id   6f7aba8ab32a9755ada5016bb6aff920
#
_cell.length_a   1.000
_cell.length_b   1.000
_cell.length_c   1.000
_cell.angle_alpha   90.00
_cell.angle_beta   90.00
_cell.angle_gamma   90.00
#
_symmetry.space_group_name_H-M   'P 1'
#
loop_
_entity.id
_entity.type
_entity.pdbx_description
1 polymer ?
#
loop_
_entity_poly.entity_id
_entity_poly.type
_entity_poly.pdbx_seq_one_letter_code
_entity_poly.pdbx_strand_id
1 'polypeptide(L)'
;MNDFQSKFILENVKSISLNFPDPWFKKRHYKRRVIQPGFINMLSNSLQKGTVIFIKTDVKDLFDYMDCTISSNFHFKTIDKKDFNCSESFNPIKVKTDREKYAIVNQLDIYEKIYIKT
;
A
#
# COMPACT_ATOMS: atom_id res chain seq x y z
N MET A 1 -11.71 15.81 6.20
CA MET A 1 -12.62 14.81 5.62
C MET A 1 -13.57 14.28 6.68
N ASN A 2 -14.82 14.10 6.35
CA ASN A 2 -15.83 13.58 7.25
C ASN A 2 -15.66 12.05 7.37
N ASP A 3 -15.60 11.52 8.59
CA ASP A 3 -15.40 10.10 8.84
C ASP A 3 -16.48 9.22 8.21
N PHE A 4 -17.73 9.71 8.22
CA PHE A 4 -18.85 9.00 7.62
C PHE A 4 -18.63 8.81 6.12
N GLN A 5 -18.22 9.86 5.42
CA GLN A 5 -17.96 9.78 3.99
C GLN A 5 -16.80 8.84 3.68
N SER A 6 -15.74 8.87 4.48
CA SER A 6 -14.59 7.98 4.30
C SER A 6 -15.02 6.53 4.45
N LYS A 7 -15.80 6.21 5.48
CA LYS A 7 -16.28 4.86 5.72
C LYS A 7 -17.14 4.36 4.56
N PHE A 8 -18.05 5.20 4.08
CA PHE A 8 -18.93 4.84 2.97
C PHE A 8 -18.13 4.50 1.71
N ILE A 9 -17.14 5.34 1.37
CA ILE A 9 -16.29 5.12 0.20
C ILE A 9 -15.52 3.80 0.34
N LEU A 10 -14.94 3.55 1.52
CA LEU A 10 -14.07 2.40 1.74
C LEU A 10 -14.82 1.07 1.78
N GLU A 11 -16.11 1.07 2.08
CA GLU A 11 -16.92 -0.15 2.04
C GLU A 11 -16.99 -0.77 0.64
N ASN A 12 -16.78 0.03 -0.40
CA ASN A 12 -16.82 -0.43 -1.79
C ASN A 12 -15.44 -0.68 -2.37
N VAL A 13 -14.38 -0.50 -1.59
CA VAL A 13 -13.01 -0.67 -2.05
C VAL A 13 -12.60 -2.13 -1.92
N LYS A 14 -12.07 -2.71 -3.01
CA LYS A 14 -11.59 -4.09 -3.04
C LYS A 14 -10.08 -4.19 -2.89
N SER A 15 -9.36 -3.16 -3.34
CA SER A 15 -7.91 -3.11 -3.22
C SER A 15 -7.42 -1.67 -3.21
N ILE A 16 -6.25 -1.48 -2.59
CA ILE A 16 -5.56 -0.20 -2.56
C ILE A 16 -4.15 -0.44 -3.05
N SER A 17 -3.69 0.34 -4.01
CA SER A 17 -2.33 0.25 -4.55
C SER A 17 -1.58 1.55 -4.26
N LEU A 18 -0.41 1.42 -3.65
CA LEU A 18 0.49 2.54 -3.40
C LEU A 18 1.77 2.28 -4.19
N ASN A 19 1.82 2.84 -5.40
CA ASN A 19 2.91 2.63 -6.33
C ASN A 19 3.80 3.87 -6.34
N PHE A 20 5.04 3.70 -5.84
CA PHE A 20 6.05 4.74 -5.85
C PHE A 20 5.56 6.07 -5.26
N PRO A 21 4.99 6.05 -4.02
CA PRO A 21 4.56 7.29 -3.38
C PRO A 21 5.75 8.17 -3.07
N ASP A 22 5.49 9.47 -2.85
CA ASP A 22 6.53 10.44 -2.54
C ASP A 22 7.24 10.04 -1.24
N PRO A 23 8.58 9.87 -1.25
CA PRO A 23 9.30 9.37 -0.09
C PRO A 23 9.49 10.38 1.03
N TRP A 24 9.46 11.69 0.76
CA TRP A 24 9.64 12.74 1.78
C TRP A 24 10.84 12.42 2.68
N PHE A 25 12.06 12.45 2.15
CA PHE A 25 13.27 11.99 2.82
C PHE A 25 13.63 12.74 4.09
N LYS A 26 13.26 14.02 4.21
CA LYS A 26 13.60 14.82 5.39
C LYS A 26 12.66 14.49 6.55
N LYS A 27 13.22 14.29 7.76
CA LYS A 27 12.41 13.94 8.93
C LYS A 27 11.26 14.93 9.19
N ARG A 28 11.49 16.23 8.97
CA ARG A 28 10.46 17.25 9.16
C ARG A 28 9.27 17.08 8.23
N HIS A 29 9.42 16.28 7.15
CA HIS A 29 8.35 16.03 6.17
C HIS A 29 7.74 14.64 6.30
N TYR A 30 8.16 13.81 7.24
CA TYR A 30 7.66 12.44 7.35
C TYR A 30 6.15 12.39 7.53
N LYS A 31 5.57 13.40 8.18
CA LYS A 31 4.10 13.48 8.35
C LYS A 31 3.35 13.65 7.03
N ARG A 32 4.06 13.96 5.93
CA ARG A 32 3.48 14.09 4.59
C ARG A 32 3.44 12.76 3.84
N ARG A 33 4.12 11.73 4.35
CA ARG A 33 4.05 10.40 3.74
C ARG A 33 2.62 9.87 3.80
N VAL A 34 2.19 9.17 2.74
CA VAL A 34 0.82 8.66 2.63
C VAL A 34 0.51 7.68 3.76
N ILE A 35 1.44 6.75 4.04
CA ILE A 35 1.25 5.76 5.10
C ILE A 35 1.63 6.37 6.43
N GLN A 36 0.64 6.53 7.29
CA GLN A 36 0.78 7.02 8.66
C GLN A 36 0.01 6.08 9.59
N PRO A 37 0.41 5.94 10.87
CA PRO A 37 -0.33 5.09 11.81
C PRO A 37 -1.81 5.44 11.88
N GLY A 38 -2.16 6.72 11.91
CA GLY A 38 -3.56 7.16 11.93
C GLY A 38 -4.31 6.74 10.68
N PHE A 39 -3.66 6.83 9.51
CA PHE A 39 -4.26 6.41 8.25
C PHE A 39 -4.50 4.90 8.25
N ILE A 40 -3.54 4.11 8.71
CA ILE A 40 -3.68 2.65 8.78
C ILE A 40 -4.77 2.26 9.77
N ASN A 41 -4.87 2.95 10.91
CA ASN A 41 -5.96 2.70 11.86
C ASN A 41 -7.32 3.00 11.24
N MET A 42 -7.43 4.09 10.50
CA MET A 42 -8.66 4.42 9.78
C MET A 42 -9.01 3.34 8.77
N LEU A 43 -8.04 2.85 7.99
CA LEU A 43 -8.27 1.78 7.04
C LEU A 43 -8.70 0.49 7.74
N SER A 44 -8.07 0.14 8.88
CA SER A 44 -8.41 -1.09 9.59
C SER A 44 -9.86 -1.06 10.11
N ASN A 45 -10.37 0.13 10.42
CA ASN A 45 -11.75 0.28 10.90
C ASN A 45 -12.77 0.38 9.76
N SER A 46 -12.33 0.70 8.55
CA SER A 46 -13.23 1.06 7.45
C SER A 46 -13.23 0.02 6.32
N LEU A 47 -12.12 -0.70 6.11
CA LEU A 47 -12.03 -1.69 5.05
C LEU A 47 -12.71 -2.99 5.46
N GLN A 48 -13.35 -3.63 4.50
CA GLN A 48 -13.93 -4.95 4.70
C GLN A 48 -12.83 -6.02 4.73
N LYS A 49 -13.13 -7.14 5.38
CA LYS A 49 -12.25 -8.30 5.36
C LYS A 49 -12.00 -8.74 3.92
N GLY A 50 -10.76 -9.07 3.62
CA GLY A 50 -10.38 -9.50 2.27
C GLY A 50 -9.90 -8.38 1.38
N THR A 51 -10.05 -7.12 1.79
CA THR A 51 -9.47 -6.01 1.05
C THR A 51 -7.95 -6.10 1.08
N VAL A 52 -7.31 -5.85 -0.05
CA VAL A 52 -5.88 -6.05 -0.24
C VAL A 52 -5.19 -4.70 -0.40
N ILE A 53 -4.02 -4.58 0.23
CA ILE A 53 -3.16 -3.41 0.07
C ILE A 53 -1.88 -3.85 -0.62
N PHE A 54 -1.54 -3.18 -1.72
CA PHE A 54 -0.28 -3.37 -2.44
C PHE A 54 0.62 -2.17 -2.20
N ILE A 55 1.87 -2.42 -1.82
CA ILE A 55 2.87 -1.36 -1.78
C ILE A 55 4.02 -1.72 -2.72
N LYS A 56 4.56 -0.71 -3.38
CA LYS A 56 5.67 -0.88 -4.31
C LYS A 56 6.47 0.41 -4.37
N THR A 57 7.79 0.32 -4.20
CA THR A 57 8.67 1.49 -4.29
C THR A 57 10.10 1.02 -4.57
N ASP A 58 10.91 1.92 -5.13
CA ASP A 58 12.35 1.69 -5.29
C ASP A 58 13.17 2.33 -4.15
N VAL A 59 12.51 2.91 -3.15
CA VAL A 59 13.16 3.55 -2.00
C VAL A 59 13.05 2.64 -0.78
N LYS A 60 14.17 2.04 -0.39
CA LYS A 60 14.18 1.06 0.71
C LYS A 60 13.69 1.63 2.02
N ASP A 61 14.15 2.83 2.39
CA ASP A 61 13.73 3.47 3.64
C ASP A 61 12.22 3.68 3.70
N LEU A 62 11.64 4.09 2.58
CA LEU A 62 10.19 4.27 2.50
C LEU A 62 9.48 2.94 2.59
N PHE A 63 10.01 1.91 1.92
CA PHE A 63 9.43 0.57 1.98
C PHE A 63 9.42 0.04 3.42
N ASP A 64 10.56 0.14 4.11
CA ASP A 64 10.69 -0.34 5.48
C ASP A 64 9.73 0.41 6.41
N TYR A 65 9.57 1.72 6.22
CA TYR A 65 8.64 2.52 6.98
C TYR A 65 7.19 2.09 6.73
N MET A 66 6.81 1.92 5.47
CA MET A 66 5.45 1.49 5.13
C MET A 66 5.17 0.09 5.68
N ASP A 67 6.11 -0.83 5.51
CA ASP A 67 5.96 -2.20 5.99
C ASP A 67 5.80 -2.21 7.51
N CYS A 68 6.65 -1.51 8.23
CA CYS A 68 6.57 -1.42 9.68
C CYS A 68 5.23 -0.84 10.13
N THR A 69 4.77 0.21 9.48
CA THR A 69 3.53 0.88 9.86
C THR A 69 2.32 -0.01 9.63
N ILE A 70 2.24 -0.69 8.48
CA ILE A 70 1.12 -1.58 8.17
C ILE A 70 1.18 -2.84 9.05
N SER A 71 2.36 -3.43 9.19
CA SER A 71 2.53 -4.67 9.95
C SER A 71 2.32 -4.48 11.45
N SER A 72 2.44 -3.25 11.95
CA SER A 72 2.15 -2.94 13.35
C SER A 72 0.66 -3.02 13.66
N ASN A 73 -0.20 -3.03 12.65
CA ASN A 73 -1.63 -3.17 12.83
C ASN A 73 -2.02 -4.64 12.63
N PHE A 74 -2.50 -5.30 13.68
CA PHE A 74 -2.77 -6.73 13.63
C PHE A 74 -3.97 -7.11 12.76
N HIS A 75 -4.71 -6.14 12.24
CA HIS A 75 -5.80 -6.39 11.29
C HIS A 75 -5.32 -6.62 9.86
N PHE A 76 -4.03 -6.43 9.59
CA PHE A 76 -3.45 -6.67 8.27
C PHE A 76 -2.40 -7.76 8.36
N LYS A 77 -2.48 -8.72 7.45
CA LYS A 77 -1.51 -9.82 7.34
C LYS A 77 -0.86 -9.81 5.97
N THR A 78 0.42 -10.16 5.93
CA THR A 78 1.16 -10.28 4.68
C THR A 78 0.72 -11.53 3.93
N ILE A 79 0.59 -11.44 2.61
CA ILE A 79 0.37 -12.61 1.74
C ILE A 79 1.41 -12.61 0.62
N ASP A 80 1.76 -13.79 0.12
CA ASP A 80 2.67 -13.93 -1.00
C ASP A 80 1.96 -13.64 -2.32
N LYS A 81 2.71 -13.15 -3.31
CA LYS A 81 2.17 -12.91 -4.64
C LYS A 81 1.51 -14.15 -5.23
N LYS A 82 2.11 -15.32 -5.02
CA LYS A 82 1.61 -16.59 -5.56
C LYS A 82 0.26 -16.98 -4.96
N ASP A 83 -0.04 -16.49 -3.75
CA ASP A 83 -1.30 -16.77 -3.06
C ASP A 83 -2.36 -15.72 -3.38
N PHE A 84 -1.98 -14.67 -4.10
CA PHE A 84 -2.91 -13.63 -4.52
C PHE A 84 -3.58 -14.07 -5.82
N ASN A 85 -4.88 -14.33 -5.73
CA ASN A 85 -5.68 -14.72 -6.88
C ASN A 85 -6.60 -13.56 -7.26
N CYS A 86 -6.24 -12.88 -8.35
CA CYS A 86 -7.05 -11.80 -8.89
C CYS A 86 -7.66 -12.25 -10.20
N SER A 87 -8.97 -12.50 -10.19
CA SER A 87 -9.73 -12.87 -11.39
C SER A 87 -10.24 -11.63 -12.12
N GLU A 88 -9.98 -10.45 -11.59
CA GLU A 88 -10.49 -9.20 -12.12
C GLU A 88 -9.72 -8.76 -13.36
N SER A 89 -10.33 -7.85 -14.12
CA SER A 89 -9.68 -7.24 -15.28
C SER A 89 -8.46 -6.40 -14.90
N PHE A 90 -8.38 -5.93 -13.66
CA PHE A 90 -7.24 -5.18 -13.14
C PHE A 90 -6.45 -6.03 -12.17
N ASN A 91 -5.15 -6.20 -12.44
CA ASN A 91 -4.23 -6.90 -11.55
C ASN A 91 -3.02 -5.99 -11.29
N PRO A 92 -2.92 -5.39 -10.08
CA PRO A 92 -1.83 -4.46 -9.77
C PRO A 92 -0.43 -5.08 -9.89
N ILE A 93 -0.31 -6.39 -9.74
CA ILE A 93 0.99 -7.06 -9.86
C ILE A 93 1.50 -7.00 -11.29
N LYS A 94 0.60 -7.09 -12.27
CA LYS A 94 0.95 -7.11 -13.70
C LYS A 94 1.05 -5.72 -14.32
N VAL A 95 0.45 -4.71 -13.68
CA VAL A 95 0.47 -3.34 -14.18
C VAL A 95 1.75 -2.66 -13.75
N LYS A 96 2.48 -2.09 -14.70
CA LYS A 96 3.72 -1.36 -14.42
C LYS A 96 3.52 0.11 -14.68
N THR A 97 3.86 0.94 -13.67
CA THR A 97 3.85 2.39 -13.79
C THR A 97 5.08 2.85 -14.57
N ASP A 98 5.08 4.11 -15.01
CA ASP A 98 6.25 4.70 -15.66
C ASP A 98 7.45 4.71 -14.73
N ARG A 99 7.24 4.95 -13.43
CA ARG A 99 8.31 4.92 -12.43
C ARG A 99 8.91 3.53 -12.30
N GLU A 100 8.09 2.50 -12.34
CA GLU A 100 8.58 1.12 -12.29
C GLU A 100 9.41 0.78 -13.53
N LYS A 101 8.95 1.18 -14.70
CA LYS A 101 9.71 0.99 -15.94
C LYS A 101 11.06 1.69 -15.88
N TYR A 102 11.09 2.91 -15.35
CA TYR A 102 12.33 3.65 -15.14
C TYR A 102 13.27 2.89 -14.22
N ALA A 103 12.76 2.37 -13.11
CA ALA A 103 13.57 1.63 -12.14
C ALA A 103 14.17 0.37 -12.76
N ILE A 104 13.40 -0.37 -13.57
CA ILE A 104 13.87 -1.57 -14.24
C ILE A 104 15.00 -1.23 -15.23
N VAL A 105 14.79 -0.19 -16.06
CA VAL A 105 15.79 0.23 -17.06
C VAL A 105 17.09 0.66 -16.39
N ASN A 106 17.02 1.32 -15.23
CA ASN A 106 18.18 1.81 -14.50
C ASN A 106 18.70 0.80 -13.46
N GLN A 107 18.21 -0.43 -13.49
CA GLN A 107 18.65 -1.52 -12.61
C GLN A 107 18.51 -1.18 -11.12
N LEU A 108 17.49 -0.43 -10.76
CA LEU A 108 17.16 -0.12 -9.38
C LEU A 108 16.36 -1.27 -8.77
N ASP A 109 16.60 -1.55 -7.49
CA ASP A 109 15.82 -2.55 -6.77
C ASP A 109 14.40 -2.05 -6.55
N ILE A 110 13.44 -2.96 -6.72
CA ILE A 110 12.04 -2.65 -6.48
C ILE A 110 11.57 -3.51 -5.30
N TYR A 111 11.04 -2.84 -4.29
CA TYR A 111 10.51 -3.48 -3.08
C TYR A 111 9.00 -3.47 -3.16
N GLU A 112 8.38 -4.63 -2.93
CA GLU A 112 6.93 -4.73 -2.99
C GLU A 112 6.42 -5.73 -1.96
N LYS A 113 5.19 -5.52 -1.50
CA LYS A 113 4.55 -6.38 -0.53
C LYS A 113 3.03 -6.27 -0.64
N ILE A 114 2.35 -7.32 -0.25
CA ILE A 114 0.90 -7.42 -0.31
C ILE A 114 0.38 -7.74 1.09
N TYR A 115 -0.65 -7.02 1.50
CA TYR A 115 -1.31 -7.23 2.79
C TYR A 115 -2.79 -7.47 2.56
N ILE A 116 -3.41 -8.27 3.43
CA ILE A 116 -4.84 -8.53 3.39
C ILE A 116 -5.47 -8.13 4.71
N LYS A 117 -6.64 -7.51 4.64
CA LYS A 117 -7.44 -7.16 5.83
C LYS A 117 -8.08 -8.41 6.41
N THR A 118 -7.83 -8.65 7.66
CA THR A 118 -8.40 -9.82 8.38
C THR A 118 -9.53 -9.46 9.33
#